data_9a8e11ffaf5ee03bfb9aa3ce08b46af3
#
_entry.id   9a8e11ffaf5ee03bfb9aa3ce08b46af3
#
_cell.length_a   1.000
_cell.length_b   1.000
_cell.length_c   1.000
_cell.angle_alpha   90.00
_cell.angle_beta   90.00
_cell.angle_gamma   90.00
#
_symmetry.space_group_name_H-M   'P 1'
#
loop_
_entity.id
_entity.type
_entity.pdbx_description
1 polymer ?
#
loop_
_entity_poly.entity_id
_entity_poly.type
_entity_poly.pdbx_seq_one_letter_code
_entity_poly.pdbx_strand_id
1 'polypeptide(L)'
;GQSVYIAEHKDGYLTNQTKIFERGVTNANSDAYELVGQWFCDQYDVEGAEADLFRPEYDGEGQNGNFYPECYIIPMDGVHQSNLQAAAEMMEYLTRNGVQVSLTDQSFTYNGVEYPAGTLIVSMYQAKRSVANGVLYDGTVITGWPVLYSEGITAFDKVRGFDMVVCAEPAAYKTISAACGDVLDYEETLDYVASLTSSFSGVKDAQVVLMNASEDSTAAVNALLKAGKSVSLITEGQYEGSFLVSYADWQSVAGDYLLSGVGVTDAPAALAIPKAPVVYISGK
;
A
#
# COMPACT_ATOMS: atom_id res chain seq x y z
N GLY A 1 -37.71 -6.19 -11.88
CA GLY A 1 -36.81 -5.43 -11.02
C GLY A 1 -35.44 -5.28 -11.66
N GLN A 2 -34.48 -4.79 -10.92
CA GLN A 2 -33.11 -4.50 -11.42
C GLN A 2 -32.45 -5.71 -12.12
N SER A 3 -32.57 -6.92 -11.56
CA SER A 3 -31.98 -8.12 -12.16
C SER A 3 -32.53 -8.44 -13.57
N VAL A 4 -33.82 -8.20 -13.79
CA VAL A 4 -34.45 -8.39 -15.12
C VAL A 4 -33.91 -7.34 -16.09
N TYR A 5 -33.86 -6.09 -15.67
CA TYR A 5 -33.32 -5.00 -16.49
C TYR A 5 -31.84 -5.25 -16.89
N ILE A 6 -31.00 -5.67 -15.95
CA ILE A 6 -29.62 -6.02 -16.23
C ILE A 6 -29.52 -7.17 -17.23
N ALA A 7 -30.36 -8.22 -17.07
CA ALA A 7 -30.37 -9.37 -17.98
C ALA A 7 -30.79 -8.97 -19.40
N GLU A 8 -31.77 -8.07 -19.54
CA GLU A 8 -32.24 -7.57 -20.84
C GLU A 8 -31.21 -6.64 -21.52
N HIS A 9 -30.34 -5.97 -20.75
CA HIS A 9 -29.35 -5.02 -21.24
C HIS A 9 -27.89 -5.52 -21.09
N LYS A 10 -27.69 -6.82 -20.88
CA LYS A 10 -26.38 -7.43 -20.60
C LYS A 10 -25.29 -7.07 -21.61
N ASP A 11 -25.64 -6.99 -22.90
CA ASP A 11 -24.67 -6.72 -23.96
C ASP A 11 -24.10 -5.29 -23.85
N GLY A 12 -24.93 -4.32 -23.42
CA GLY A 12 -24.47 -2.97 -23.13
C GLY A 12 -23.52 -2.92 -21.94
N TYR A 13 -23.82 -3.64 -20.85
CA TYR A 13 -22.93 -3.74 -19.70
C TYR A 13 -21.60 -4.41 -20.04
N LEU A 14 -21.63 -5.52 -20.80
CA LEU A 14 -20.41 -6.21 -21.24
C LEU A 14 -19.57 -5.33 -22.16
N THR A 15 -20.19 -4.61 -23.08
CA THR A 15 -19.49 -3.68 -23.97
C THR A 15 -18.81 -2.57 -23.17
N ASN A 16 -19.48 -1.98 -22.20
CA ASN A 16 -18.89 -0.95 -21.33
C ASN A 16 -17.73 -1.51 -20.49
N GLN A 17 -17.88 -2.72 -19.94
CA GLN A 17 -16.82 -3.37 -19.19
C GLN A 17 -15.57 -3.63 -20.07
N THR A 18 -15.78 -4.06 -21.31
CA THR A 18 -14.69 -4.25 -22.29
C THR A 18 -13.96 -2.93 -22.55
N LYS A 19 -14.69 -1.86 -22.82
CA LYS A 19 -14.08 -0.52 -23.03
C LYS A 19 -13.24 -0.04 -21.82
N ILE A 20 -13.76 -0.27 -20.61
CA ILE A 20 -13.03 0.07 -19.37
C ILE A 20 -11.71 -0.68 -19.29
N PHE A 21 -11.71 -1.98 -19.60
CA PHE A 21 -10.51 -2.80 -19.59
C PHE A 21 -9.52 -2.42 -20.70
N GLU A 22 -10.02 -2.15 -21.91
CA GLU A 22 -9.19 -1.70 -23.02
C GLU A 22 -8.49 -0.37 -22.70
N ARG A 23 -9.21 0.60 -22.14
CA ARG A 23 -8.59 1.84 -21.66
C ARG A 23 -7.56 1.58 -20.56
N GLY A 24 -7.85 0.63 -19.66
CA GLY A 24 -6.92 0.23 -18.61
C GLY A 24 -5.58 -0.24 -19.14
N VAL A 25 -5.57 -1.08 -20.15
CA VAL A 25 -4.34 -1.65 -20.74
C VAL A 25 -3.39 -0.58 -21.29
N THR A 26 -3.93 0.51 -21.81
CA THR A 26 -3.15 1.65 -22.33
C THR A 26 -3.01 2.80 -21.33
N ASN A 27 -3.57 2.66 -20.15
CA ASN A 27 -3.70 3.72 -19.15
C ASN A 27 -4.30 5.02 -19.74
N ALA A 28 -5.28 4.89 -20.63
CA ALA A 28 -5.93 6.03 -21.27
C ALA A 28 -7.10 6.55 -20.41
N ASN A 29 -7.34 7.87 -20.49
CA ASN A 29 -8.53 8.50 -19.94
C ASN A 29 -9.77 8.27 -20.81
N SER A 30 -10.95 8.35 -20.19
CA SER A 30 -12.20 8.68 -20.87
C SER A 30 -12.40 10.18 -20.89
N ASP A 31 -13.13 10.69 -21.89
CA ASP A 31 -13.66 12.04 -21.82
C ASP A 31 -14.93 12.10 -20.94
N ALA A 32 -15.29 13.31 -20.53
CA ALA A 32 -16.47 13.52 -19.68
C ALA A 32 -17.77 13.02 -20.32
N TYR A 33 -17.90 13.17 -21.63
CA TYR A 33 -19.09 12.73 -22.37
C TYR A 33 -19.26 11.20 -22.31
N GLU A 34 -18.16 10.45 -22.48
CA GLU A 34 -18.20 8.98 -22.39
C GLU A 34 -18.52 8.48 -20.99
N LEU A 35 -18.08 9.20 -19.94
CA LEU A 35 -18.27 8.80 -18.55
C LEU A 35 -19.68 9.09 -18.03
N VAL A 36 -20.13 10.32 -18.19
CA VAL A 36 -21.33 10.84 -17.53
C VAL A 36 -22.46 11.19 -18.52
N GLY A 37 -22.15 11.22 -19.80
CA GLY A 37 -23.10 11.48 -20.89
C GLY A 37 -23.40 12.95 -21.10
N GLN A 38 -23.92 13.28 -22.29
CA GLN A 38 -24.19 14.65 -22.71
C GLN A 38 -25.07 15.43 -21.74
N TRP A 39 -26.12 14.77 -21.24
CA TRP A 39 -27.03 15.43 -20.29
C TRP A 39 -26.31 16.01 -19.06
N PHE A 40 -25.37 15.25 -18.48
CA PHE A 40 -24.64 15.70 -17.31
C PHE A 40 -23.66 16.83 -17.66
N CYS A 41 -22.96 16.66 -18.77
CA CYS A 41 -22.04 17.70 -19.26
C CYS A 41 -22.76 19.03 -19.50
N ASP A 42 -23.91 19.01 -20.17
CA ASP A 42 -24.72 20.20 -20.44
C ASP A 42 -25.32 20.81 -19.16
N GLN A 43 -25.73 19.97 -18.21
CA GLN A 43 -26.36 20.40 -16.96
C GLN A 43 -25.37 21.13 -16.03
N TYR A 44 -24.14 20.70 -16.01
CA TYR A 44 -23.12 21.17 -15.04
C TYR A 44 -21.97 21.92 -15.68
N ASP A 45 -22.03 22.20 -16.96
CA ASP A 45 -20.98 22.89 -17.74
C ASP A 45 -19.62 22.20 -17.58
N VAL A 46 -19.62 20.87 -17.79
CA VAL A 46 -18.45 20.02 -17.60
C VAL A 46 -17.88 19.63 -18.94
N GLU A 47 -16.62 19.95 -19.16
CA GLU A 47 -15.81 19.54 -20.29
C GLU A 47 -14.51 18.90 -19.77
N GLY A 48 -13.80 18.21 -20.63
CA GLY A 48 -12.48 17.69 -20.32
C GLY A 48 -12.40 16.18 -20.08
N ALA A 49 -11.27 15.75 -19.56
CA ALA A 49 -10.97 14.36 -19.32
C ALA A 49 -11.50 13.87 -17.95
N GLU A 50 -11.41 12.58 -17.72
CA GLU A 50 -11.77 11.96 -16.45
C GLU A 50 -11.05 12.60 -15.25
N ALA A 51 -9.76 12.96 -15.42
CA ALA A 51 -8.98 13.63 -14.39
C ALA A 51 -9.58 14.97 -13.97
N ASP A 52 -10.03 15.78 -14.92
CA ASP A 52 -10.63 17.09 -14.65
C ASP A 52 -11.90 16.99 -13.80
N LEU A 53 -12.65 15.89 -13.98
CA LEU A 53 -13.88 15.67 -13.26
C LEU A 53 -13.69 15.18 -11.84
N PHE A 54 -12.76 14.24 -11.65
CA PHE A 54 -12.68 13.47 -10.43
C PHE A 54 -11.37 13.66 -9.68
N ARG A 55 -10.30 13.99 -10.41
CA ARG A 55 -8.94 14.13 -9.86
C ARG A 55 -8.14 15.23 -10.53
N PRO A 56 -8.57 16.47 -10.37
CA PRO A 56 -7.88 17.62 -10.98
C PRO A 56 -6.42 17.76 -10.53
N GLU A 57 -6.04 17.13 -9.42
CA GLU A 57 -4.65 17.06 -8.97
C GLU A 57 -3.74 16.26 -9.89
N TYR A 58 -4.28 15.45 -10.77
CA TYR A 58 -3.53 14.75 -11.82
C TYR A 58 -3.52 15.46 -13.17
N ASP A 59 -4.22 16.58 -13.26
CA ASP A 59 -4.21 17.44 -14.43
C ASP A 59 -3.26 18.63 -14.19
N GLY A 60 -2.18 18.71 -14.94
CA GLY A 60 -1.23 19.80 -14.80
C GLY A 60 0.18 19.48 -15.28
N GLU A 61 1.07 20.47 -15.18
CA GLU A 61 2.47 20.31 -15.54
C GLU A 61 3.14 19.27 -14.63
N GLY A 62 3.82 18.31 -15.23
CA GLY A 62 4.53 17.25 -14.50
C GLY A 62 3.67 16.04 -14.16
N GLN A 63 2.38 16.09 -14.45
CA GLN A 63 1.48 14.95 -14.35
C GLN A 63 1.33 14.26 -15.71
N ASN A 64 0.86 13.03 -15.72
CA ASN A 64 0.61 12.29 -16.97
C ASN A 64 -0.69 12.73 -17.67
N GLY A 65 -1.42 13.69 -17.13
CA GLY A 65 -2.70 14.15 -17.66
C GLY A 65 -3.78 13.08 -17.58
N ASN A 66 -3.70 12.17 -16.58
CA ASN A 66 -4.56 11.02 -16.46
C ASN A 66 -5.20 10.97 -15.07
N PHE A 67 -6.42 10.45 -14.99
CA PHE A 67 -7.09 10.13 -13.74
C PHE A 67 -6.30 9.14 -12.88
N TYR A 68 -5.55 8.24 -13.51
CA TYR A 68 -4.69 7.27 -12.84
C TYR A 68 -3.22 7.69 -12.94
N PRO A 69 -2.39 7.45 -11.91
CA PRO A 69 -0.94 7.63 -12.02
C PRO A 69 -0.36 6.64 -13.03
N GLU A 70 0.94 6.69 -13.26
CA GLU A 70 1.66 5.73 -14.09
C GLU A 70 1.78 4.37 -13.38
N CYS A 71 2.14 4.38 -12.10
CA CYS A 71 2.24 3.20 -11.24
C CYS A 71 2.31 3.58 -9.76
N TYR A 72 2.24 2.57 -8.90
CA TYR A 72 2.59 2.65 -7.48
C TYR A 72 3.84 1.82 -7.21
N ILE A 73 4.75 2.35 -6.39
CA ILE A 73 5.92 1.66 -5.86
C ILE A 73 5.64 1.31 -4.40
N ILE A 74 5.72 0.05 -4.04
CA ILE A 74 5.60 -0.42 -2.66
C ILE A 74 6.90 -1.15 -2.32
N PRO A 75 7.80 -0.55 -1.53
CA PRO A 75 9.01 -1.22 -1.09
C PRO A 75 8.69 -2.50 -0.30
N MET A 76 9.48 -3.53 -0.49
CA MET A 76 9.34 -4.80 0.23
C MET A 76 10.60 -5.15 1.04
N ASP A 77 11.39 -4.14 1.37
CA ASP A 77 12.62 -4.25 2.15
C ASP A 77 12.47 -3.55 3.50
N GLY A 78 13.33 -3.88 4.45
CA GLY A 78 13.29 -3.30 5.80
C GLY A 78 13.94 -1.92 5.93
N VAL A 79 14.33 -1.27 4.83
CA VAL A 79 14.91 0.07 4.81
C VAL A 79 13.90 1.12 4.38
N HIS A 80 13.14 0.81 3.34
CA HIS A 80 12.18 1.71 2.71
C HIS A 80 10.73 1.38 3.11
N GLN A 81 10.52 0.25 3.80
CA GLN A 81 9.20 -0.19 4.27
C GLN A 81 9.19 -0.26 5.79
N SER A 82 8.35 0.55 6.41
CA SER A 82 8.16 0.56 7.87
C SER A 82 7.28 -0.61 8.35
N ASN A 83 6.34 -1.05 7.53
CA ASN A 83 5.40 -2.13 7.86
C ASN A 83 5.32 -3.16 6.73
N LEU A 84 6.28 -4.06 6.70
CA LEU A 84 6.37 -5.10 5.68
C LEU A 84 5.17 -6.06 5.71
N GLN A 85 4.58 -6.32 6.88
CA GLN A 85 3.38 -7.16 7.00
C GLN A 85 2.21 -6.54 6.24
N ALA A 86 1.91 -5.26 6.47
CA ALA A 86 0.80 -4.60 5.79
C ALA A 86 1.04 -4.45 4.28
N ALA A 87 2.30 -4.25 3.85
CA ALA A 87 2.66 -4.25 2.42
C ALA A 87 2.43 -5.62 1.78
N ALA A 88 2.82 -6.72 2.46
CA ALA A 88 2.58 -8.08 2.01
C ALA A 88 1.08 -8.42 1.92
N GLU A 89 0.30 -8.04 2.95
CA GLU A 89 -1.15 -8.21 2.94
C GLU A 89 -1.82 -7.40 1.81
N MET A 90 -1.30 -6.22 1.49
CA MET A 90 -1.79 -5.44 0.35
C MET A 90 -1.45 -6.12 -0.97
N MET A 91 -0.26 -6.67 -1.14
CA MET A 91 0.13 -7.44 -2.32
C MET A 91 -0.82 -8.63 -2.53
N GLU A 92 -1.10 -9.40 -1.46
CA GLU A 92 -2.06 -10.51 -1.50
C GLU A 92 -3.48 -10.02 -1.85
N TYR A 93 -3.92 -8.92 -1.25
CA TYR A 93 -5.23 -8.35 -1.55
C TYR A 93 -5.36 -7.97 -3.03
N LEU A 94 -4.36 -7.31 -3.60
CA LEU A 94 -4.35 -6.87 -4.99
C LEU A 94 -4.42 -8.07 -5.96
N THR A 95 -3.55 -9.05 -5.78
CA THR A 95 -3.49 -10.22 -6.68
C THR A 95 -4.73 -11.10 -6.56
N ARG A 96 -5.27 -11.29 -5.36
CA ARG A 96 -6.55 -11.99 -5.14
C ARG A 96 -7.73 -11.33 -5.86
N ASN A 97 -7.69 -10.02 -6.07
CA ASN A 97 -8.70 -9.28 -6.82
C ASN A 97 -8.36 -9.13 -8.33
N GLY A 98 -7.35 -9.84 -8.80
CA GLY A 98 -6.94 -9.91 -10.19
C GLY A 98 -6.14 -8.69 -10.68
N VAL A 99 -5.60 -7.90 -9.76
CA VAL A 99 -4.65 -6.84 -10.08
C VAL A 99 -3.30 -7.47 -10.41
N GLN A 100 -2.70 -7.08 -11.51
CA GLN A 100 -1.38 -7.49 -11.92
C GLN A 100 -0.32 -6.71 -11.15
N VAL A 101 0.60 -7.40 -10.53
CA VAL A 101 1.75 -6.84 -9.81
C VAL A 101 3.03 -7.50 -10.28
N SER A 102 4.15 -6.81 -10.18
CA SER A 102 5.48 -7.37 -10.46
C SER A 102 6.45 -7.00 -9.36
N LEU A 103 7.37 -7.88 -9.04
CA LEU A 103 8.56 -7.53 -8.26
C LEU A 103 9.66 -7.11 -9.25
N THR A 104 10.52 -6.18 -8.83
CA THR A 104 11.66 -5.80 -9.64
C THR A 104 12.79 -6.83 -9.52
N ASP A 105 13.42 -7.18 -10.63
CA ASP A 105 14.60 -8.06 -10.68
C ASP A 105 15.90 -7.30 -10.43
N GLN A 106 15.86 -5.98 -10.60
CA GLN A 106 17.01 -5.09 -10.48
C GLN A 106 16.64 -3.87 -9.63
N SER A 107 17.66 -3.21 -9.06
CA SER A 107 17.46 -1.90 -8.44
C SER A 107 17.14 -0.85 -9.50
N PHE A 108 16.39 0.16 -9.10
CA PHE A 108 16.08 1.32 -9.93
C PHE A 108 16.03 2.58 -9.06
N THR A 109 16.13 3.74 -9.70
CA THR A 109 16.03 5.03 -9.01
C THR A 109 14.77 5.77 -9.44
N TYR A 110 14.00 6.27 -8.48
CA TYR A 110 12.87 7.15 -8.72
C TYR A 110 12.92 8.34 -7.74
N ASN A 111 12.80 9.56 -8.25
CA ASN A 111 12.89 10.81 -7.46
C ASN A 111 14.13 10.89 -6.54
N GLY A 112 15.26 10.39 -7.00
CA GLY A 112 16.52 10.39 -6.25
C GLY A 112 16.64 9.34 -5.16
N VAL A 113 15.64 8.47 -4.99
CA VAL A 113 15.65 7.33 -4.08
C VAL A 113 15.97 6.07 -4.89
N GLU A 114 16.95 5.29 -4.43
CA GLU A 114 17.27 3.98 -5.00
C GLU A 114 16.45 2.90 -4.30
N TYR A 115 15.66 2.16 -5.07
CA TYR A 115 14.86 1.01 -4.62
C TYR A 115 15.57 -0.29 -5.03
N PRO A 116 15.72 -1.26 -4.13
CA PRO A 116 16.38 -2.53 -4.44
C PRO A 116 15.53 -3.42 -5.34
N ALA A 117 16.15 -4.46 -5.89
CA ALA A 117 15.43 -5.60 -6.45
C ALA A 117 14.46 -6.18 -5.40
N GLY A 118 13.32 -6.71 -5.83
CA GLY A 118 12.25 -7.18 -4.96
C GLY A 118 11.25 -6.09 -4.55
N THR A 119 11.38 -4.87 -5.08
CA THR A 119 10.37 -3.82 -4.86
C THR A 119 9.11 -4.14 -5.68
N LEU A 120 7.94 -4.02 -5.04
CA LEU A 120 6.65 -4.27 -5.66
C LEU A 120 6.22 -3.07 -6.51
N ILE A 121 5.87 -3.35 -7.76
CA ILE A 121 5.33 -2.36 -8.70
C ILE A 121 3.91 -2.73 -9.09
N VAL A 122 2.99 -1.78 -8.93
CA VAL A 122 1.61 -1.89 -9.36
C VAL A 122 1.36 -0.93 -10.50
N SER A 123 1.43 -1.45 -11.72
CA SER A 123 1.25 -0.65 -12.94
C SER A 123 -0.21 -0.26 -13.14
N MET A 124 -0.44 0.96 -13.61
CA MET A 124 -1.77 1.37 -14.05
C MET A 124 -2.07 0.99 -15.50
N TYR A 125 -1.11 0.40 -16.22
CA TYR A 125 -1.29 -0.13 -17.57
C TYR A 125 -1.86 -1.55 -17.53
N GLN A 126 -3.04 -1.71 -16.94
CA GLN A 126 -3.71 -3.00 -16.76
C GLN A 126 -5.23 -2.89 -16.72
N ALA A 127 -5.92 -3.96 -17.08
CA ALA A 127 -7.38 -4.00 -17.09
C ALA A 127 -8.02 -3.71 -15.70
N LYS A 128 -7.33 -4.08 -14.62
CA LYS A 128 -7.80 -3.92 -13.23
C LYS A 128 -7.26 -2.68 -12.53
N ARG A 129 -6.77 -1.68 -13.28
CA ARG A 129 -6.22 -0.43 -12.70
C ARG A 129 -7.19 0.25 -11.73
N SER A 130 -8.50 0.24 -12.03
CA SER A 130 -9.51 0.86 -11.16
C SER A 130 -9.61 0.18 -9.79
N VAL A 131 -9.40 -1.14 -9.72
CA VAL A 131 -9.35 -1.88 -8.45
C VAL A 131 -8.12 -1.48 -7.65
N ALA A 132 -6.95 -1.46 -8.30
CA ALA A 132 -5.70 -1.05 -7.66
C ALA A 132 -5.77 0.38 -7.15
N ASN A 133 -6.18 1.31 -8.02
CA ASN A 133 -6.28 2.72 -7.67
C ASN A 133 -7.33 2.97 -6.57
N GLY A 134 -8.43 2.20 -6.56
CA GLY A 134 -9.48 2.31 -5.54
C GLY A 134 -9.00 2.05 -4.11
N VAL A 135 -7.88 1.35 -3.92
CA VAL A 135 -7.30 1.05 -2.60
C VAL A 135 -5.95 1.75 -2.35
N LEU A 136 -5.21 2.07 -3.41
CA LEU A 136 -3.89 2.70 -3.29
C LEU A 136 -3.94 4.23 -3.47
N TYR A 137 -5.03 4.75 -3.92
CA TYR A 137 -5.22 6.18 -4.10
C TYR A 137 -5.08 6.94 -2.78
N ASP A 138 -4.34 8.03 -2.82
CA ASP A 138 -3.95 8.84 -1.65
C ASP A 138 -5.12 9.60 -1.00
N GLY A 139 -6.31 9.53 -1.59
CA GLY A 139 -7.50 10.22 -1.12
C GLY A 139 -7.59 11.66 -1.62
N THR A 140 -8.76 12.24 -1.49
CA THR A 140 -9.03 13.64 -1.78
C THR A 140 -9.25 14.41 -0.50
N VAL A 141 -8.84 15.67 -0.43
CA VAL A 141 -9.17 16.55 0.69
C VAL A 141 -10.66 16.89 0.63
N ILE A 142 -11.45 16.23 1.46
CA ILE A 142 -12.90 16.45 1.54
C ILE A 142 -13.17 17.69 2.38
N THR A 143 -13.51 18.80 1.73
CA THR A 143 -13.83 20.07 2.39
C THR A 143 -15.32 20.39 2.39
N GLY A 144 -16.12 19.68 1.58
CA GLY A 144 -17.55 19.93 1.42
C GLY A 144 -18.40 18.74 1.88
N TRP A 145 -19.46 19.02 2.65
CA TRP A 145 -20.39 18.00 3.14
C TRP A 145 -20.99 17.08 2.07
N PRO A 146 -21.37 17.58 0.87
CA PRO A 146 -21.87 16.69 -0.18
C PRO A 146 -20.83 15.69 -0.69
N VAL A 147 -19.56 16.05 -0.69
CA VAL A 147 -18.45 15.21 -1.16
C VAL A 147 -18.17 14.07 -0.17
N LEU A 148 -18.40 14.29 1.13
CA LEU A 148 -18.19 13.30 2.17
C LEU A 148 -18.93 11.97 1.93
N TYR A 149 -20.07 12.01 1.26
CA TYR A 149 -20.88 10.83 0.95
C TYR A 149 -20.56 10.21 -0.41
N SER A 150 -19.76 10.86 -1.23
CA SER A 150 -19.40 10.37 -2.57
C SER A 150 -18.02 9.71 -2.62
N GLU A 151 -17.13 10.03 -1.67
CA GLU A 151 -15.80 9.44 -1.56
C GLU A 151 -15.81 8.28 -0.56
N GLY A 152 -15.29 7.14 -0.99
CA GLY A 152 -14.95 6.04 -0.09
C GLY A 152 -13.69 6.35 0.70
N ILE A 153 -13.52 5.69 1.84
CA ILE A 153 -12.24 5.70 2.56
C ILE A 153 -11.27 4.82 1.77
N THR A 154 -10.26 5.45 1.22
CA THR A 154 -9.16 4.83 0.48
C THR A 154 -7.84 5.11 1.18
N ALA A 155 -6.73 5.17 0.48
CA ALA A 155 -5.41 5.39 1.07
C ALA A 155 -5.07 4.31 2.11
N PHE A 156 -5.12 3.06 1.68
CA PHE A 156 -4.83 1.94 2.59
C PHE A 156 -3.38 1.93 3.07
N ASP A 157 -2.48 2.55 2.36
CA ASP A 157 -1.13 2.85 2.84
C ASP A 157 -1.16 3.57 4.19
N LYS A 158 -1.96 4.63 4.30
CA LYS A 158 -2.10 5.43 5.52
C LYS A 158 -2.92 4.71 6.59
N VAL A 159 -4.00 4.04 6.20
CA VAL A 159 -4.89 3.32 7.13
C VAL A 159 -4.18 2.10 7.74
N ARG A 160 -3.36 1.40 6.98
CA ARG A 160 -2.63 0.20 7.41
C ARG A 160 -1.18 0.47 7.80
N GLY A 161 -0.66 1.66 7.48
CA GLY A 161 0.65 2.12 7.88
C GLY A 161 1.81 1.47 7.12
N PHE A 162 1.66 1.23 5.80
CA PHE A 162 2.77 0.82 4.95
C PHE A 162 3.23 1.96 4.04
N ASP A 163 4.50 1.92 3.64
CA ASP A 163 5.09 2.93 2.76
C ASP A 163 4.80 2.62 1.30
N MET A 164 4.41 3.65 0.57
CA MET A 164 4.09 3.60 -0.84
C MET A 164 4.44 4.93 -1.52
N VAL A 165 4.80 4.87 -2.79
CA VAL A 165 5.05 6.06 -3.62
C VAL A 165 4.15 6.05 -4.85
N VAL A 166 3.46 7.15 -5.06
CA VAL A 166 2.64 7.39 -6.26
C VAL A 166 3.53 7.96 -7.37
N CYS A 167 3.57 7.31 -8.52
CA CYS A 167 4.33 7.76 -9.69
C CYS A 167 3.37 8.39 -10.70
N ALA A 168 3.24 9.71 -10.65
CA ALA A 168 2.35 10.46 -11.53
C ALA A 168 3.07 11.16 -12.70
N GLU A 169 4.41 11.23 -12.69
CA GLU A 169 5.16 11.88 -13.76
C GLU A 169 4.99 11.13 -15.09
N PRO A 170 4.82 11.86 -16.20
CA PRO A 170 4.63 11.26 -17.51
C PRO A 170 5.73 10.26 -17.87
N ALA A 171 5.33 9.07 -18.31
CA ALA A 171 6.21 7.98 -18.70
C ALA A 171 7.12 7.43 -17.57
N ALA A 172 6.84 7.69 -16.29
CA ALA A 172 7.59 7.11 -15.18
C ALA A 172 7.62 5.57 -15.23
N TYR A 173 6.47 4.95 -15.47
CA TYR A 173 6.38 3.50 -15.58
C TYR A 173 7.22 2.91 -16.72
N LYS A 174 7.38 3.62 -17.83
CA LYS A 174 8.23 3.17 -18.94
C LYS A 174 9.69 2.97 -18.51
N THR A 175 10.17 3.80 -17.60
CA THR A 175 11.53 3.68 -17.05
C THR A 175 11.59 2.58 -15.99
N ILE A 176 10.62 2.54 -15.08
CA ILE A 176 10.56 1.58 -13.96
C ILE A 176 10.32 0.15 -14.49
N SER A 177 9.50 -0.01 -15.52
CA SER A 177 9.17 -1.32 -16.10
C SER A 177 10.38 -2.09 -16.63
N ALA A 178 11.46 -1.40 -16.97
CA ALA A 178 12.71 -2.04 -17.39
C ALA A 178 13.39 -2.83 -16.24
N ALA A 179 13.07 -2.51 -15.00
CA ALA A 179 13.56 -3.21 -13.82
C ALA A 179 12.59 -4.31 -13.32
N CYS A 180 11.36 -4.36 -13.84
CA CYS A 180 10.35 -5.33 -13.41
C CYS A 180 10.64 -6.72 -13.95
N GLY A 181 10.41 -7.73 -13.12
CA GLY A 181 10.28 -9.13 -13.52
C GLY A 181 8.90 -9.47 -14.06
N ASP A 182 8.61 -10.76 -14.13
CA ASP A 182 7.30 -11.26 -14.56
C ASP A 182 6.15 -10.79 -13.64
N VAL A 183 4.96 -10.75 -14.21
CA VAL A 183 3.74 -10.50 -13.44
C VAL A 183 3.45 -11.73 -12.58
N LEU A 184 3.25 -11.51 -11.30
CA LEU A 184 2.92 -12.57 -10.36
C LEU A 184 1.42 -12.88 -10.37
N ASP A 185 1.10 -14.15 -10.33
CA ASP A 185 -0.24 -14.62 -10.03
C ASP A 185 -0.49 -14.69 -8.51
N TYR A 186 -1.70 -15.13 -8.12
CA TYR A 186 -2.06 -15.19 -6.71
C TYR A 186 -1.29 -16.27 -5.93
N GLU A 187 -1.01 -17.42 -6.52
CA GLU A 187 -0.27 -18.50 -5.87
C GLU A 187 1.20 -18.12 -5.68
N GLU A 188 1.82 -17.55 -6.72
CA GLU A 188 3.18 -17.02 -6.65
C GLU A 188 3.31 -15.91 -5.60
N THR A 189 2.27 -15.07 -5.48
CA THR A 189 2.19 -14.06 -4.42
C THR A 189 2.17 -14.68 -3.04
N LEU A 190 1.38 -15.73 -2.80
CA LEU A 190 1.33 -16.42 -1.52
C LEU A 190 2.68 -17.05 -1.17
N ASP A 191 3.34 -17.68 -2.13
CA ASP A 191 4.68 -18.26 -1.95
C ASP A 191 5.71 -17.17 -1.61
N TYR A 192 5.66 -16.04 -2.29
CA TYR A 192 6.53 -14.91 -1.98
C TYR A 192 6.28 -14.35 -0.58
N VAL A 193 5.02 -14.09 -0.22
CA VAL A 193 4.65 -13.58 1.11
C VAL A 193 5.08 -14.56 2.21
N ALA A 194 4.90 -15.86 1.99
CA ALA A 194 5.36 -16.90 2.94
C ALA A 194 6.90 -16.97 3.06
N SER A 195 7.64 -16.49 2.07
CA SER A 195 9.10 -16.44 2.10
C SER A 195 9.68 -15.22 2.81
N LEU A 196 8.86 -14.22 3.12
CA LEU A 196 9.30 -13.00 3.78
C LEU A 196 9.83 -13.32 5.19
N THR A 197 10.87 -12.62 5.57
CA THR A 197 11.51 -12.78 6.88
C THR A 197 11.70 -11.43 7.54
N SER A 198 11.80 -11.44 8.87
CA SER A 198 12.10 -10.24 9.64
C SER A 198 13.38 -9.56 9.15
N SER A 199 13.34 -8.24 9.06
CA SER A 199 14.51 -7.44 8.69
C SER A 199 15.30 -7.02 9.93
N PHE A 200 16.62 -6.98 9.79
CA PHE A 200 17.51 -6.50 10.83
C PHE A 200 18.63 -5.62 10.25
N SER A 201 18.82 -4.47 10.86
CA SER A 201 19.91 -3.55 10.53
C SER A 201 20.68 -3.13 11.77
N GLY A 202 21.84 -2.52 11.59
CA GLY A 202 22.67 -2.00 12.69
C GLY A 202 23.53 -3.06 13.39
N VAL A 203 23.81 -2.85 14.67
CA VAL A 203 24.80 -3.62 15.43
C VAL A 203 24.18 -4.89 16.01
N LYS A 204 24.78 -6.04 15.73
CA LYS A 204 24.41 -7.32 16.35
C LYS A 204 24.93 -7.39 17.79
N ASP A 205 24.29 -8.19 18.62
CA ASP A 205 24.63 -8.41 20.04
C ASP A 205 24.52 -7.15 20.93
N ALA A 206 23.83 -6.14 20.44
CA ALA A 206 23.50 -4.89 21.16
C ALA A 206 22.01 -4.90 21.59
N GLN A 207 21.52 -3.75 22.05
CA GLN A 207 20.09 -3.57 22.21
C GLN A 207 19.42 -3.39 20.85
N VAL A 208 18.21 -3.88 20.72
CA VAL A 208 17.43 -3.82 19.48
C VAL A 208 16.20 -2.96 19.69
N VAL A 209 16.06 -1.98 18.83
CA VAL A 209 14.78 -1.29 18.63
C VAL A 209 13.92 -2.22 17.78
N LEU A 210 12.88 -2.78 18.37
CA LEU A 210 11.84 -3.50 17.67
C LEU A 210 10.79 -2.46 17.25
N MET A 211 10.69 -2.23 15.94
CA MET A 211 9.79 -1.19 15.40
C MET A 211 8.33 -1.54 15.66
N ASN A 212 7.59 -0.59 16.25
CA ASN A 212 6.15 -0.76 16.49
C ASN A 212 5.36 -0.34 15.26
N ALA A 213 5.46 -1.12 14.18
CA ALA A 213 4.89 -0.79 12.89
C ALA A 213 3.74 -1.71 12.46
N SER A 214 3.59 -2.89 13.08
CA SER A 214 2.64 -3.92 12.63
C SER A 214 1.94 -4.63 13.80
N GLU A 215 0.92 -5.42 13.48
CA GLU A 215 0.27 -6.32 14.45
C GLU A 215 1.26 -7.36 14.96
N ASP A 216 2.15 -7.86 14.12
CA ASP A 216 3.20 -8.80 14.48
C ASP A 216 4.16 -8.22 15.52
N SER A 217 4.52 -6.93 15.41
CA SER A 217 5.36 -6.29 16.42
C SER A 217 4.70 -6.28 17.81
N THR A 218 3.40 -6.02 17.86
CA THR A 218 2.62 -6.08 19.09
C THR A 218 2.48 -7.50 19.63
N ALA A 219 2.26 -8.47 18.76
CA ALA A 219 2.17 -9.89 19.11
C ALA A 219 3.51 -10.42 19.66
N ALA A 220 4.63 -10.07 19.02
CA ALA A 220 5.98 -10.43 19.47
C ALA A 220 6.30 -9.84 20.84
N VAL A 221 5.98 -8.55 21.08
CA VAL A 221 6.15 -7.93 22.39
C VAL A 221 5.33 -8.64 23.48
N ASN A 222 4.07 -8.98 23.19
CA ASN A 222 3.24 -9.73 24.12
C ASN A 222 3.80 -11.14 24.38
N ALA A 223 4.35 -11.81 23.38
CA ALA A 223 5.02 -13.11 23.54
C ALA A 223 6.26 -13.01 24.46
N LEU A 224 7.09 -11.99 24.25
CA LEU A 224 8.26 -11.72 25.10
C LEU A 224 7.85 -11.44 26.55
N LEU A 225 6.90 -10.55 26.78
CA LEU A 225 6.39 -10.25 28.14
C LEU A 225 5.80 -11.47 28.81
N LYS A 226 5.08 -12.30 28.08
CA LYS A 226 4.52 -13.58 28.56
C LYS A 226 5.61 -14.60 28.95
N ALA A 227 6.74 -14.59 28.23
CA ALA A 227 7.91 -15.39 28.53
C ALA A 227 8.79 -14.80 29.65
N GLY A 228 8.34 -13.70 30.29
CA GLY A 228 9.08 -13.03 31.37
C GLY A 228 10.32 -12.26 30.91
N LYS A 229 10.37 -11.92 29.62
CA LYS A 229 11.47 -11.13 29.05
C LYS A 229 11.31 -9.65 29.33
N SER A 230 12.44 -8.93 29.32
CA SER A 230 12.45 -7.48 29.53
C SER A 230 12.16 -6.76 28.23
N VAL A 231 11.08 -5.95 28.24
CA VAL A 231 10.71 -5.06 27.13
C VAL A 231 10.54 -3.65 27.71
N SER A 232 11.03 -2.66 27.00
CA SER A 232 10.82 -1.25 27.35
C SER A 232 10.17 -0.48 26.19
N LEU A 233 9.32 0.47 26.49
CA LEU A 233 8.76 1.41 25.52
C LEU A 233 9.71 2.60 25.38
N ILE A 234 10.11 2.91 24.15
CA ILE A 234 10.93 4.09 23.86
C ILE A 234 10.05 5.33 23.93
N THR A 235 10.49 6.33 24.68
CA THR A 235 9.67 7.48 25.05
C THR A 235 10.03 8.78 24.34
N GLU A 236 11.14 8.81 23.64
CA GLU A 236 11.61 10.00 22.90
C GLU A 236 12.62 9.66 21.80
N GLY A 237 12.81 10.59 20.87
CA GLY A 237 13.75 10.47 19.75
C GLY A 237 13.14 9.80 18.51
N GLN A 238 14.02 9.45 17.57
CA GLN A 238 13.59 8.93 16.26
C GLN A 238 12.85 7.60 16.32
N TYR A 239 12.94 6.85 17.42
CA TYR A 239 12.27 5.56 17.61
C TYR A 239 11.15 5.62 18.65
N GLU A 240 10.68 6.82 19.00
CA GLU A 240 9.59 7.00 19.97
C GLU A 240 8.37 6.12 19.60
N GLY A 241 7.81 5.45 20.59
CA GLY A 241 6.69 4.54 20.42
C GLY A 241 7.08 3.11 20.03
N SER A 242 8.34 2.87 19.67
CA SER A 242 8.86 1.52 19.43
C SER A 242 9.37 0.86 20.73
N PHE A 243 9.75 -0.39 20.65
CA PHE A 243 10.17 -1.16 21.82
C PHE A 243 11.67 -1.41 21.83
N LEU A 244 12.25 -1.47 23.03
CA LEU A 244 13.64 -1.81 23.24
C LEU A 244 13.72 -3.20 23.89
N VAL A 245 14.45 -4.11 23.24
CA VAL A 245 14.65 -5.49 23.69
C VAL A 245 16.12 -5.90 23.56
N SER A 246 16.52 -7.03 24.15
CA SER A 246 17.85 -7.59 23.87
C SER A 246 17.89 -8.21 22.47
N TYR A 247 19.08 -8.30 21.87
CA TYR A 247 19.26 -9.00 20.58
C TYR A 247 18.83 -10.48 20.65
N ALA A 248 19.14 -11.16 21.75
CA ALA A 248 18.72 -12.55 21.96
C ALA A 248 17.18 -12.69 22.05
N ASP A 249 16.51 -11.76 22.69
CA ASP A 249 15.05 -11.77 22.77
C ASP A 249 14.42 -11.45 21.41
N TRP A 250 14.96 -10.49 20.65
CA TRP A 250 14.54 -10.23 19.28
C TRP A 250 14.69 -11.47 18.40
N GLN A 251 15.84 -12.15 18.44
CA GLN A 251 16.06 -13.39 17.68
C GLN A 251 15.06 -14.50 18.03
N SER A 252 14.62 -14.57 19.28
CA SER A 252 13.70 -15.60 19.74
C SER A 252 12.28 -15.44 19.17
N VAL A 253 11.92 -14.29 18.64
CA VAL A 253 10.61 -13.98 18.05
C VAL A 253 10.66 -13.66 16.56
N ALA A 254 11.82 -13.28 16.02
CA ALA A 254 11.95 -12.86 14.63
C ALA A 254 11.70 -13.97 13.59
N GLY A 255 11.67 -15.26 14.01
CA GLY A 255 11.31 -16.38 13.15
C GLY A 255 9.82 -16.69 13.12
N ASP A 256 9.06 -16.23 14.11
CA ASP A 256 7.63 -16.49 14.25
C ASP A 256 6.77 -15.31 13.82
N TYR A 257 7.36 -14.12 13.72
CA TYR A 257 6.70 -12.87 13.40
C TYR A 257 7.49 -12.10 12.33
N LEU A 258 6.82 -11.32 11.51
CA LEU A 258 7.44 -10.46 10.49
C LEU A 258 7.77 -9.10 11.11
N LEU A 259 9.02 -8.91 11.52
CA LEU A 259 9.47 -7.78 12.34
C LEU A 259 10.54 -6.95 11.63
N SER A 260 10.64 -5.67 12.01
CA SER A 260 11.78 -4.81 11.71
C SER A 260 12.54 -4.49 12.98
N GLY A 261 13.85 -4.80 13.00
CA GLY A 261 14.75 -4.58 14.12
C GLY A 261 15.95 -3.72 13.76
N VAL A 262 16.32 -2.79 14.64
CA VAL A 262 17.51 -1.95 14.51
C VAL A 262 18.39 -2.12 15.72
N GLY A 263 19.59 -2.69 15.53
CA GLY A 263 20.59 -2.79 16.59
C GLY A 263 21.25 -1.45 16.87
N VAL A 264 21.21 -0.98 18.12
CA VAL A 264 21.71 0.32 18.55
C VAL A 264 22.79 0.16 19.63
N THR A 265 23.88 0.94 19.53
CA THR A 265 24.91 0.98 20.54
C THR A 265 24.54 1.82 21.76
N ASP A 266 23.83 2.92 21.49
CA ASP A 266 23.38 3.84 22.53
C ASP A 266 21.86 3.60 22.70
N ALA A 267 21.48 3.10 23.88
CA ALA A 267 20.09 2.83 24.19
C ALA A 267 19.29 4.15 24.25
N PRO A 268 18.19 4.27 23.48
CA PRO A 268 17.30 5.42 23.62
C PRO A 268 16.63 5.44 24.99
N ALA A 269 16.16 6.61 25.40
CA ALA A 269 15.36 6.74 26.64
C ALA A 269 14.11 5.86 26.55
N ALA A 270 13.89 5.01 27.54
CA ALA A 270 12.82 4.04 27.52
C ALA A 270 12.27 3.72 28.92
N LEU A 271 11.01 3.38 29.01
CA LEU A 271 10.32 2.95 30.23
C LEU A 271 10.05 1.44 30.18
N ALA A 272 10.43 0.74 31.23
CA ALA A 272 10.16 -0.70 31.32
C ALA A 272 8.66 -1.01 31.33
N ILE A 273 8.25 -1.98 30.54
CA ILE A 273 6.89 -2.51 30.56
C ILE A 273 6.87 -3.69 31.55
N PRO A 274 6.21 -3.56 32.70
CA PRO A 274 6.33 -4.55 33.78
C PRO A 274 5.65 -5.89 33.46
N LYS A 275 4.61 -5.85 32.62
CA LYS A 275 3.85 -7.05 32.19
C LYS A 275 2.93 -6.71 31.01
N ALA A 276 2.50 -7.75 30.29
CA ALA A 276 1.47 -7.57 29.27
C ALA A 276 0.16 -7.06 29.91
N PRO A 277 -0.52 -6.10 29.26
CA PRO A 277 -1.82 -5.64 29.73
C PRO A 277 -2.86 -6.77 29.65
N VAL A 278 -3.77 -6.80 30.59
CA VAL A 278 -4.94 -7.71 30.57
C VAL A 278 -6.15 -6.90 30.16
N VAL A 279 -6.71 -7.22 29.01
CA VAL A 279 -7.93 -6.56 28.49
C VAL A 279 -9.13 -7.47 28.80
N TYR A 280 -10.09 -6.95 29.54
CA TYR A 280 -11.37 -7.62 29.77
C TYR A 280 -12.42 -7.07 28.82
N ILE A 281 -12.98 -7.93 28.00
CA ILE A 281 -14.13 -7.59 27.15
C ILE A 281 -15.38 -8.14 27.84
N SER A 282 -16.25 -7.27 28.34
CA SER A 282 -17.56 -7.67 28.83
C SER A 282 -18.57 -7.57 27.68
N GLY A 283 -19.07 -8.72 27.23
CA GLY A 283 -20.23 -8.77 26.34
C GLY A 283 -21.50 -8.45 27.15
N LYS A 284 -22.34 -7.56 26.60
CA LYS A 284 -23.75 -7.42 27.05
C LYS A 284 -24.64 -8.33 26.20
#